data_1b1cf04c914204a54197ec867f6e0e64
#
_entry.id   1b1cf04c914204a54197ec867f6e0e64
#
_cell.length_a   1.000
_cell.length_b   1.000
_cell.length_c   1.000
_cell.angle_alpha   90.00
_cell.angle_beta   90.00
_cell.angle_gamma   90.00
#
_symmetry.space_group_name_H-M   'P 1'
#
loop_
_entity.id
_entity.type
_entity.pdbx_description
1 polymer ?
#
loop_
_entity_poly.entity_id
_entity_poly.type
_entity_poly.pdbx_seq_one_letter_code
_entity_poly.pdbx_strand_id
1 'polypeptide(L)'
;YKTGMKSFDITALYHGLQMQLPVYLNAALDVEQRKHPHKTIVPAGIFYYRIQDPIVSEEKTLDAVERSILKALKQDGLVNGDDMVISHLEKELSGNSLLFPIGRNKDGSLSKTSHALPEELFRLVLSFAKRKEESVKDRMYDGEVSASPYEMGETTGCDYCPYRDICGFDPRLEGCSYRRLERYSSDDAVKKMREALEENVSRDASENEQSGKGREG
;
A
#
# COMPACT_ATOMS: atom_id res chain seq x y z
N TYR A 1 11.75 -9.32 6.15
CA TYR A 1 13.00 -8.75 5.65
C TYR A 1 13.13 -9.05 4.15
N LYS A 2 13.25 -8.01 3.32
CA LYS A 2 13.39 -8.14 1.86
C LYS A 2 14.61 -7.34 1.42
N THR A 3 15.54 -8.00 0.75
CA THR A 3 16.82 -7.42 0.29
C THR A 3 16.76 -6.72 -1.08
N GLY A 4 15.64 -6.87 -1.82
CA GLY A 4 15.47 -6.24 -3.14
C GLY A 4 15.04 -4.77 -3.05
N MET A 5 15.39 -3.97 -4.06
CA MET A 5 14.86 -2.62 -4.23
C MET A 5 13.34 -2.69 -4.45
N LYS A 6 12.58 -2.11 -3.53
CA LYS A 6 11.14 -1.95 -3.67
C LYS A 6 10.78 -0.48 -3.59
N SER A 7 9.94 -0.05 -4.51
CA SER A 7 9.22 1.23 -4.45
C SER A 7 7.76 0.98 -4.08
N PHE A 8 7.18 1.93 -3.36
CA PHE A 8 5.76 1.90 -3.06
C PHE A 8 4.96 2.25 -4.33
N ASP A 9 3.96 1.41 -4.62
CA ASP A 9 3.05 1.60 -5.75
C ASP A 9 1.61 1.40 -5.27
N ILE A 10 0.85 2.47 -5.22
CA ILE A 10 -0.55 2.45 -4.76
C ILE A 10 -1.45 1.64 -5.71
N THR A 11 -1.11 1.57 -7.00
CA THR A 11 -1.82 0.70 -7.94
C THR A 11 -1.56 -0.78 -7.63
N ALA A 12 -0.31 -1.13 -7.33
CA ALA A 12 0.02 -2.48 -6.89
C ALA A 12 -0.70 -2.84 -5.58
N LEU A 13 -0.86 -1.90 -4.66
CA LEU A 13 -1.66 -2.08 -3.45
C LEU A 13 -3.13 -2.33 -3.80
N TYR A 14 -3.73 -1.51 -4.67
CA TYR A 14 -5.12 -1.70 -5.14
C TYR A 14 -5.35 -3.11 -5.69
N HIS A 15 -4.40 -3.63 -6.46
CA HIS A 15 -4.47 -4.99 -7.00
C HIS A 15 -4.12 -6.09 -6.00
N GLY A 16 -3.71 -5.75 -4.78
CA GLY A 16 -3.35 -6.72 -3.74
C GLY A 16 -1.91 -7.24 -3.82
N LEU A 17 -1.03 -6.59 -4.59
CA LEU A 17 0.36 -7.01 -4.79
C LEU A 17 1.32 -6.46 -3.72
N GLN A 18 0.98 -5.36 -3.06
CA GLN A 18 1.78 -4.70 -2.01
C GLN A 18 1.02 -4.57 -0.69
N MET A 19 0.47 -5.67 -0.19
CA MET A 19 -0.38 -5.68 1.01
C MET A 19 0.39 -5.68 2.33
N GLN A 20 1.68 -6.06 2.33
CA GLN A 20 2.44 -6.29 3.57
C GLN A 20 2.46 -5.09 4.52
N LEU A 21 2.78 -3.90 4.02
CA LEU A 21 2.89 -2.71 4.86
C LEU A 21 1.53 -2.26 5.44
N PRO A 22 0.44 -2.15 4.65
CA PRO A 22 -0.88 -1.83 5.20
C PRO A 22 -1.39 -2.85 6.22
N VAL A 23 -1.18 -4.15 5.98
CA VAL A 23 -1.57 -5.23 6.91
C VAL A 23 -0.82 -5.07 8.25
N TYR A 24 0.48 -4.83 8.21
CA TYR A 24 1.28 -4.60 9.43
C TYR A 24 0.83 -3.34 10.17
N LEU A 25 0.53 -2.25 9.45
CA LEU A 25 0.05 -1.03 10.09
C LEU A 25 -1.33 -1.24 10.72
N ASN A 26 -2.26 -1.90 10.04
CA ASN A 26 -3.57 -2.23 10.60
C ASN A 26 -3.43 -3.07 11.89
N ALA A 27 -2.59 -4.11 11.87
CA ALA A 27 -2.33 -4.92 13.05
C ALA A 27 -1.69 -4.09 14.20
N ALA A 28 -0.76 -3.18 13.89
CA ALA A 28 -0.15 -2.29 14.87
C ALA A 28 -1.18 -1.32 15.47
N LEU A 29 -2.06 -0.74 14.66
CA LEU A 29 -3.14 0.14 15.11
C LEU A 29 -4.10 -0.60 16.06
N ASP A 30 -4.48 -1.84 15.74
CA ASP A 30 -5.33 -2.67 16.59
C ASP A 30 -4.66 -2.98 17.95
N VAL A 31 -3.35 -3.26 17.95
CA VAL A 31 -2.57 -3.50 19.19
C VAL A 31 -2.47 -2.22 20.03
N GLU A 32 -2.12 -1.09 19.43
CA GLU A 32 -1.98 0.17 20.15
C GLU A 32 -3.35 0.69 20.68
N GLN A 33 -4.43 0.50 19.92
CA GLN A 33 -5.77 0.87 20.39
C GLN A 33 -6.20 0.05 21.63
N ARG A 34 -5.83 -1.24 21.70
CA ARG A 34 -6.08 -2.08 22.89
C ARG A 34 -5.26 -1.63 24.08
N LYS A 35 -3.99 -1.23 23.89
CA LYS A 35 -3.13 -0.70 24.96
C LYS A 35 -3.60 0.67 25.46
N HIS A 36 -4.20 1.45 24.58
CA HIS A 36 -4.61 2.83 24.86
C HIS A 36 -6.08 3.08 24.49
N PRO A 37 -7.06 2.42 25.18
CA PRO A 37 -8.48 2.44 24.79
C PRO A 37 -9.12 3.84 24.81
N HIS A 38 -8.54 4.77 25.59
CA HIS A 38 -9.03 6.15 25.72
C HIS A 38 -8.30 7.17 24.83
N LYS A 39 -7.37 6.69 23.98
CA LYS A 39 -6.63 7.57 23.05
C LYS A 39 -7.04 7.28 21.61
N THR A 40 -7.11 8.33 20.81
CA THR A 40 -7.24 8.18 19.36
C THR A 40 -5.86 7.85 18.78
N ILE A 41 -5.74 6.68 18.17
CA ILE A 41 -4.49 6.28 17.51
C ILE A 41 -4.54 6.76 16.05
N VAL A 42 -3.52 7.54 15.67
CA VAL A 42 -3.41 8.12 14.33
C VAL A 42 -2.27 7.44 13.58
N PRO A 43 -2.54 6.82 12.43
CA PRO A 43 -1.49 6.24 11.59
C PRO A 43 -0.64 7.34 10.96
N ALA A 44 0.67 7.24 11.05
CA ALA A 44 1.58 8.25 10.50
C ALA A 44 2.00 7.97 9.05
N GLY A 45 2.24 6.71 8.71
CA GLY A 45 2.68 6.34 7.37
C GLY A 45 3.12 4.88 7.27
N ILE A 46 3.41 4.47 6.05
CA ILE A 46 3.99 3.17 5.70
C ILE A 46 5.21 3.40 4.83
N PHE A 47 6.34 2.75 5.15
CA PHE A 47 7.61 3.04 4.50
C PHE A 47 8.41 1.78 4.18
N TYR A 48 9.08 1.79 3.04
CA TYR A 48 10.20 0.92 2.73
C TYR A 48 11.50 1.65 3.09
N TYR A 49 12.29 1.07 3.96
CA TYR A 49 13.62 1.53 4.29
C TYR A 49 14.67 0.69 3.58
N ARG A 50 15.61 1.34 2.90
CA ARG A 50 16.72 0.66 2.20
C ARG A 50 17.85 0.41 3.17
N ILE A 51 18.19 -0.86 3.38
CA ILE A 51 19.37 -1.28 4.14
C ILE A 51 20.47 -1.60 3.11
N GLN A 52 21.11 -0.57 2.61
CA GLN A 52 22.17 -0.69 1.60
C GLN A 52 23.12 0.47 1.74
N ASP A 53 24.43 0.21 1.64
CA ASP A 53 25.43 1.27 1.58
C ASP A 53 25.34 1.98 0.23
N PRO A 54 24.91 3.25 0.18
CA PRO A 54 24.77 3.96 -1.07
C PRO A 54 26.13 4.36 -1.61
N ILE A 55 26.36 4.07 -2.88
CA ILE A 55 27.51 4.64 -3.61
C ILE A 55 27.09 6.03 -4.05
N VAL A 56 27.73 7.06 -3.51
CA VAL A 56 27.51 8.46 -3.88
C VAL A 56 28.68 8.99 -4.71
N SER A 57 28.39 9.94 -5.58
CA SER A 57 29.42 10.62 -6.37
C SER A 57 30.38 11.38 -5.45
N GLU A 58 31.62 11.58 -5.89
CA GLU A 58 32.60 12.40 -5.19
C GLU A 58 32.07 13.84 -5.07
N GLU A 59 31.90 14.29 -3.83
CA GLU A 59 31.42 15.63 -3.51
C GLU A 59 32.56 16.46 -2.88
N LYS A 60 32.48 17.78 -3.06
CA LYS A 60 33.56 18.69 -2.62
C LYS A 60 33.65 18.89 -1.11
N THR A 61 32.60 18.60 -0.38
CA THR A 61 32.51 18.80 1.08
C THR A 61 31.87 17.60 1.78
N LEU A 62 32.24 17.36 3.05
CA LEU A 62 31.67 16.30 3.87
C LEU A 62 30.16 16.47 4.03
N ASP A 63 29.66 17.69 4.21
CA ASP A 63 28.23 17.99 4.33
C ASP A 63 27.46 17.62 3.04
N ALA A 64 28.08 17.82 1.87
CA ALA A 64 27.48 17.44 0.60
C ALA A 64 27.43 15.91 0.44
N VAL A 65 28.50 15.21 0.87
CA VAL A 65 28.54 13.74 0.91
C VAL A 65 27.42 13.20 1.81
N GLU A 66 27.29 13.71 3.03
CA GLU A 66 26.27 13.29 3.98
C GLU A 66 24.85 13.50 3.42
N ARG A 67 24.59 14.67 2.84
CA ARG A 67 23.29 14.93 2.18
C ARG A 67 23.01 13.98 1.02
N SER A 68 24.02 13.64 0.23
CA SER A 68 23.88 12.70 -0.89
C SER A 68 23.57 11.30 -0.39
N ILE A 69 24.20 10.87 0.71
CA ILE A 69 23.91 9.60 1.38
C ILE A 69 22.48 9.58 1.90
N LEU A 70 22.06 10.60 2.67
CA LEU A 70 20.69 10.69 3.18
C LEU A 70 19.64 10.67 2.06
N LYS A 71 19.92 11.40 0.97
CA LYS A 71 19.04 11.41 -0.20
C LYS A 71 18.94 10.03 -0.88
N ALA A 72 20.05 9.28 -0.95
CA ALA A 72 20.05 7.93 -1.51
C ALA A 72 19.34 6.91 -0.60
N LEU A 73 19.33 7.14 0.72
CA LEU A 73 18.63 6.34 1.73
C LEU A 73 17.21 6.83 2.02
N LYS A 74 16.74 7.86 1.30
CA LYS A 74 15.38 8.38 1.47
C LYS A 74 14.37 7.25 1.42
N GLN A 75 13.49 7.24 2.43
CA GLN A 75 12.41 6.26 2.51
C GLN A 75 11.42 6.45 1.37
N ASP A 76 10.85 5.36 0.91
CA ASP A 76 9.75 5.36 -0.06
C ASP A 76 8.50 4.77 0.58
N GLY A 77 7.33 5.34 0.29
CA GLY A 77 6.11 4.90 0.93
C GLY A 77 4.96 5.90 0.80
N LEU A 78 4.02 5.83 1.72
CA LEU A 78 2.85 6.70 1.79
C LEU A 78 2.73 7.31 3.18
N VAL A 79 2.51 8.62 3.24
CA VAL A 79 2.43 9.41 4.48
C VAL A 79 1.00 9.89 4.71
N ASN A 80 0.57 9.90 5.96
CA ASN A 80 -0.61 10.64 6.36
C ASN A 80 -0.28 12.15 6.31
N GLY A 81 -0.96 12.87 5.43
CA GLY A 81 -0.72 14.27 5.14
C GLY A 81 -1.30 15.25 6.15
N ASP A 82 -1.79 14.79 7.28
CA ASP A 82 -2.21 15.65 8.39
C ASP A 82 -1.04 16.48 8.93
N ASP A 83 -1.24 17.79 9.13
CA ASP A 83 -0.17 18.69 9.54
C ASP A 83 0.44 18.34 10.90
N MET A 84 -0.34 17.80 11.84
CA MET A 84 0.16 17.36 13.13
C MET A 84 1.04 16.12 12.95
N VAL A 85 0.64 15.18 12.10
CA VAL A 85 1.46 14.00 11.79
C VAL A 85 2.77 14.41 11.13
N ILE A 86 2.70 15.27 10.11
CA ILE A 86 3.90 15.78 9.42
C ILE A 86 4.85 16.46 10.41
N SER A 87 4.34 17.30 11.31
CA SER A 87 5.16 17.99 12.31
C SER A 87 5.82 17.07 13.34
N HIS A 88 5.24 15.89 13.59
CA HIS A 88 5.84 14.87 14.44
C HIS A 88 6.91 14.05 13.69
N LEU A 89 6.74 13.84 12.39
CA LEU A 89 7.75 13.17 11.57
C LEU A 89 8.98 14.06 11.33
N GLU A 90 8.75 15.35 11.03
CA GLU A 90 9.80 16.32 10.74
C GLU A 90 9.36 17.72 11.17
N LYS A 91 9.90 18.20 12.32
CA LYS A 91 9.46 19.45 12.96
C LYS A 91 9.62 20.70 12.10
N GLU A 92 10.69 20.76 11.32
CA GLU A 92 11.09 21.93 10.53
C GLU A 92 11.14 21.59 9.04
N LEU A 93 10.09 20.92 8.53
CA LEU A 93 10.01 20.58 7.12
C LEU A 93 9.96 21.85 6.26
N SER A 94 11.05 22.16 5.59
CA SER A 94 11.20 23.26 4.63
C SER A 94 11.75 22.71 3.32
N GLY A 95 11.00 22.86 2.24
CA GLY A 95 11.34 22.22 0.96
C GLY A 95 11.12 20.71 0.99
N ASN A 96 12.01 19.95 0.33
CA ASN A 96 11.93 18.50 0.27
C ASN A 96 12.65 17.85 1.46
N SER A 97 11.97 16.94 2.16
CA SER A 97 12.58 16.09 3.18
C SER A 97 13.70 15.22 2.59
N LEU A 98 14.76 15.03 3.36
CA LEU A 98 15.82 14.09 3.02
C LEU A 98 15.49 12.66 3.45
N LEU A 99 14.57 12.48 4.41
CA LEU A 99 14.26 11.20 5.01
C LEU A 99 12.94 10.62 4.50
N PHE A 100 11.90 11.45 4.35
CA PHE A 100 10.54 11.02 4.01
C PHE A 100 10.13 11.46 2.60
N PRO A 101 9.21 10.75 1.93
CA PRO A 101 8.75 11.11 0.58
C PRO A 101 7.76 12.28 0.60
N ILE A 102 8.11 13.35 1.31
CA ILE A 102 7.29 14.56 1.46
C ILE A 102 8.12 15.81 1.20
N GLY A 103 7.44 16.90 0.89
CA GLY A 103 8.01 18.22 0.79
C GLY A 103 6.96 19.29 1.01
N ARG A 104 7.38 20.49 1.45
CA ARG A 104 6.54 21.68 1.58
C ARG A 104 6.94 22.76 0.57
N ASN A 105 5.93 23.38 -0.01
CA ASN A 105 6.06 24.56 -0.82
C ASN A 105 6.31 25.80 0.07
N LYS A 106 6.69 26.92 -0.54
CA LYS A 106 6.92 28.19 0.17
C LYS A 106 5.66 28.75 0.85
N ASP A 107 4.48 28.39 0.36
CA ASP A 107 3.18 28.77 0.93
C ASP A 107 2.73 27.86 2.09
N GLY A 108 3.56 26.88 2.48
CA GLY A 108 3.28 25.94 3.55
C GLY A 108 2.47 24.71 3.13
N SER A 109 1.96 24.65 1.91
CA SER A 109 1.23 23.48 1.40
C SER A 109 2.19 22.31 1.13
N LEU A 110 1.67 21.09 1.12
CA LEU A 110 2.44 19.92 0.68
C LEU A 110 2.72 20.02 -0.83
N SER A 111 3.94 19.67 -1.20
CA SER A 111 4.33 19.57 -2.60
C SER A 111 3.51 18.51 -3.33
N LYS A 112 3.17 18.76 -4.59
CA LYS A 112 2.49 17.78 -5.47
C LYS A 112 3.30 16.50 -5.70
N THR A 113 4.62 16.55 -5.46
CA THR A 113 5.50 15.38 -5.55
C THR A 113 5.58 14.60 -4.24
N SER A 114 4.88 15.03 -3.20
CA SER A 114 4.81 14.28 -1.93
C SER A 114 3.95 13.04 -2.09
N HIS A 115 4.43 11.91 -1.60
CA HIS A 115 3.63 10.70 -1.45
C HIS A 115 2.82 10.77 -0.15
N ALA A 116 1.90 11.72 -0.09
CA ALA A 116 1.05 11.96 1.08
C ALA A 116 -0.41 12.04 0.66
N LEU A 117 -1.28 11.48 1.48
CA LEU A 117 -2.72 11.58 1.33
C LEU A 117 -3.32 12.30 2.55
N PRO A 118 -4.38 13.10 2.38
CA PRO A 118 -5.18 13.56 3.51
C PRO A 118 -5.56 12.40 4.43
N GLU A 119 -5.68 12.66 5.74
CA GLU A 119 -5.92 11.60 6.74
C GLU A 119 -7.10 10.70 6.35
N GLU A 120 -8.20 11.27 5.88
CA GLU A 120 -9.38 10.53 5.44
C GLU A 120 -9.04 9.51 4.34
N LEU A 121 -8.30 9.93 3.32
CA LEU A 121 -7.90 9.06 2.21
C LEU A 121 -6.84 8.04 2.64
N PHE A 122 -5.95 8.41 3.56
CA PHE A 122 -4.99 7.47 4.13
C PHE A 122 -5.71 6.35 4.89
N ARG A 123 -6.70 6.68 5.73
CA ARG A 123 -7.54 5.71 6.43
C ARG A 123 -8.38 4.86 5.47
N LEU A 124 -8.87 5.45 4.37
CA LEU A 124 -9.57 4.71 3.32
C LEU A 124 -8.67 3.63 2.70
N VAL A 125 -7.41 3.95 2.40
CA VAL A 125 -6.42 2.98 1.88
C VAL A 125 -6.21 1.83 2.87
N LEU A 126 -6.12 2.12 4.17
CA LEU A 126 -5.98 1.08 5.21
C LEU A 126 -7.24 0.21 5.33
N SER A 127 -8.42 0.81 5.26
CA SER A 127 -9.70 0.08 5.28
C SER A 127 -9.85 -0.81 4.05
N PHE A 128 -9.47 -0.30 2.88
CA PHE A 128 -9.45 -1.10 1.65
C PHE A 128 -8.50 -2.30 1.76
N ALA A 129 -7.29 -2.10 2.30
CA ALA A 129 -6.34 -3.18 2.51
C ALA A 129 -6.89 -4.25 3.46
N LYS A 130 -7.55 -3.86 4.55
CA LYS A 130 -8.20 -4.79 5.49
C LYS A 130 -9.31 -5.61 4.79
N ARG A 131 -10.17 -4.94 4.03
CA ARG A 131 -11.24 -5.64 3.28
C ARG A 131 -10.69 -6.59 2.22
N LYS A 132 -9.60 -6.19 1.55
CA LYS A 132 -8.91 -7.05 0.58
C LYS A 132 -8.32 -8.30 1.24
N GLU A 133 -7.74 -8.17 2.43
CA GLU A 133 -7.25 -9.28 3.23
C GLU A 133 -8.37 -10.24 3.62
N GLU A 134 -9.51 -9.73 4.10
CA GLU A 134 -10.69 -10.51 4.42
C GLU A 134 -11.20 -11.29 3.20
N SER A 135 -11.32 -10.63 2.05
CA SER A 135 -11.74 -11.28 0.80
C SER A 135 -10.78 -12.41 0.37
N VAL A 136 -9.46 -12.22 0.52
CA VAL A 136 -8.49 -13.29 0.21
C VAL A 136 -8.65 -14.45 1.19
N LYS A 137 -8.82 -14.16 2.48
CA LYS A 137 -9.06 -15.17 3.53
C LYS A 137 -10.30 -16.01 3.19
N ASP A 138 -11.42 -15.38 2.83
CA ASP A 138 -12.67 -16.07 2.53
C ASP A 138 -12.51 -17.00 1.31
N ARG A 139 -11.90 -16.52 0.22
CA ARG A 139 -11.59 -17.35 -0.95
C ARG A 139 -10.68 -18.55 -0.61
N MET A 140 -9.72 -18.37 0.31
CA MET A 140 -8.90 -19.49 0.78
C MET A 140 -9.72 -20.52 1.57
N TYR A 141 -10.65 -20.10 2.42
CA TYR A 141 -11.56 -20.99 3.14
C TYR A 141 -12.55 -21.71 2.21
N ASP A 142 -12.96 -21.05 1.13
CA ASP A 142 -13.80 -21.66 0.07
C ASP A 142 -13.03 -22.64 -0.83
N GLY A 143 -11.73 -22.81 -0.59
CA GLY A 143 -10.88 -23.77 -1.32
C GLY A 143 -10.54 -23.34 -2.74
N GLU A 144 -10.50 -22.02 -3.03
CA GLU A 144 -10.10 -21.55 -4.35
C GLU A 144 -8.61 -21.78 -4.61
N VAL A 145 -8.31 -22.68 -5.55
CA VAL A 145 -6.95 -23.11 -5.93
C VAL A 145 -6.62 -22.86 -7.40
N SER A 146 -7.47 -22.09 -8.11
CA SER A 146 -7.29 -21.85 -9.55
C SER A 146 -5.98 -21.09 -9.82
N ALA A 147 -5.22 -21.56 -10.82
CA ALA A 147 -4.02 -20.88 -11.29
C ALA A 147 -4.42 -19.65 -12.13
N SER A 148 -4.45 -18.48 -11.52
CA SER A 148 -4.80 -17.19 -12.14
C SER A 148 -3.71 -16.15 -11.90
N PRO A 149 -2.51 -16.30 -12.50
CA PRO A 149 -1.41 -15.36 -12.32
C PRO A 149 -1.75 -13.99 -12.91
N TYR A 150 -1.17 -12.95 -12.32
CA TYR A 150 -1.35 -11.59 -12.83
C TYR A 150 -0.33 -11.24 -13.92
N GLU A 151 -0.71 -10.28 -14.75
CA GLU A 151 0.15 -9.54 -15.66
C GLU A 151 -0.08 -8.05 -15.46
N MET A 152 0.98 -7.28 -15.15
CA MET A 152 0.94 -5.84 -14.98
C MET A 152 2.12 -5.18 -15.71
N GLY A 153 1.86 -4.65 -16.91
CA GLY A 153 2.90 -4.19 -17.83
C GLY A 153 3.78 -5.36 -18.26
N GLU A 154 5.08 -5.27 -18.02
CA GLU A 154 6.05 -6.31 -18.39
C GLU A 154 6.26 -7.36 -17.27
N THR A 155 5.59 -7.22 -16.12
CA THR A 155 5.79 -8.09 -14.95
C THR A 155 4.63 -9.05 -14.80
N THR A 156 4.94 -10.31 -14.54
CA THR A 156 3.94 -11.35 -14.29
C THR A 156 4.14 -12.03 -12.94
N GLY A 157 3.09 -12.66 -12.43
CA GLY A 157 3.17 -13.51 -11.25
C GLY A 157 4.06 -14.75 -11.46
N CYS A 158 4.43 -15.05 -12.70
CA CYS A 158 5.23 -16.22 -13.07
C CYS A 158 6.73 -15.95 -13.15
N ASP A 159 7.18 -14.68 -13.20
CA ASP A 159 8.58 -14.32 -13.47
C ASP A 159 9.57 -14.93 -12.47
N TYR A 160 9.22 -14.96 -11.18
CA TYR A 160 10.05 -15.51 -10.10
C TYR A 160 9.30 -16.58 -9.30
N CYS A 161 8.33 -17.27 -9.93
CA CYS A 161 7.54 -18.28 -9.27
C CYS A 161 8.35 -19.60 -9.14
N PRO A 162 8.60 -20.09 -7.91
CA PRO A 162 9.34 -21.33 -7.70
C PRO A 162 8.58 -22.57 -8.15
N TYR A 163 7.28 -22.44 -8.43
CA TYR A 163 6.41 -23.54 -8.85
C TYR A 163 6.14 -23.57 -10.35
N ARG A 164 6.82 -22.74 -11.13
CA ARG A 164 6.57 -22.58 -12.57
C ARG A 164 6.63 -23.93 -13.32
N ASP A 165 7.58 -24.76 -12.98
CA ASP A 165 7.83 -26.04 -13.68
C ASP A 165 6.79 -27.11 -13.36
N ILE A 166 6.02 -26.98 -12.27
CA ILE A 166 5.01 -27.95 -11.82
C ILE A 166 3.59 -27.41 -11.83
N CYS A 167 3.41 -26.09 -11.99
CA CYS A 167 2.08 -25.43 -11.95
C CYS A 167 1.19 -25.82 -13.15
N GLY A 168 1.79 -26.12 -14.32
CA GLY A 168 1.06 -26.43 -15.53
C GLY A 168 0.37 -25.24 -16.20
N PHE A 169 0.53 -24.02 -15.69
CA PHE A 169 -0.01 -22.81 -16.34
C PHE A 169 0.77 -22.49 -17.62
N ASP A 170 0.06 -22.52 -18.74
CA ASP A 170 0.59 -22.08 -20.04
C ASP A 170 -0.48 -21.25 -20.75
N PRO A 171 -0.23 -19.93 -21.01
CA PRO A 171 -1.21 -19.05 -21.64
C PRO A 171 -1.58 -19.43 -23.08
N ARG A 172 -0.90 -20.41 -23.68
CA ARG A 172 -1.23 -20.98 -25.00
C ARG A 172 -2.32 -22.05 -24.92
N LEU A 173 -2.61 -22.56 -23.72
CA LEU A 173 -3.64 -23.55 -23.51
C LEU A 173 -5.01 -22.88 -23.31
N GLU A 174 -6.05 -23.51 -23.81
CA GLU A 174 -7.42 -23.07 -23.61
C GLU A 174 -7.77 -23.05 -22.10
N GLY A 175 -8.39 -21.96 -21.64
CA GLY A 175 -8.72 -21.75 -20.23
C GLY A 175 -7.59 -21.18 -19.36
N CYS A 176 -6.34 -21.09 -19.89
CA CYS A 176 -5.22 -20.48 -19.18
C CYS A 176 -4.98 -19.05 -19.70
N SER A 177 -5.20 -18.06 -18.84
CA SER A 177 -4.94 -16.66 -19.20
C SER A 177 -4.41 -15.87 -18.00
N TYR A 178 -3.57 -14.88 -18.30
CA TYR A 178 -3.15 -13.91 -17.28
C TYR A 178 -4.32 -12.99 -16.92
N ARG A 179 -4.46 -12.70 -15.66
CA ARG A 179 -5.31 -11.63 -15.14
C ARG A 179 -4.60 -10.29 -15.37
N ARG A 180 -4.99 -9.57 -16.40
CA ARG A 180 -4.38 -8.30 -16.77
C ARG A 180 -4.77 -7.21 -15.79
N LEU A 181 -3.77 -6.56 -15.18
CA LEU A 181 -3.92 -5.49 -14.20
C LEU A 181 -3.50 -4.17 -14.83
N GLU A 182 -4.41 -3.21 -14.84
CA GLU A 182 -4.16 -1.87 -15.34
C GLU A 182 -3.39 -1.02 -14.33
N ARG A 183 -2.58 -0.09 -14.82
CA ARG A 183 -1.95 0.94 -14.00
C ARG A 183 -2.85 2.17 -13.93
N TYR A 184 -2.94 2.74 -12.73
CA TYR A 184 -3.74 3.93 -12.47
C TYR A 184 -2.87 5.06 -11.94
N SER A 185 -3.34 6.31 -12.07
CA SER A 185 -2.81 7.41 -11.28
C SER A 185 -3.11 7.18 -9.79
N SER A 186 -2.38 7.87 -8.89
CA SER A 186 -2.64 7.74 -7.46
C SER A 186 -4.09 8.12 -7.10
N ASP A 187 -4.60 9.17 -7.71
CA ASP A 187 -5.97 9.66 -7.47
C ASP A 187 -7.02 8.65 -7.97
N ASP A 188 -6.82 8.10 -9.17
CA ASP A 188 -7.73 7.08 -9.72
C ASP A 188 -7.68 5.78 -8.90
N ALA A 189 -6.52 5.36 -8.44
CA ALA A 189 -6.39 4.18 -7.58
C ALA A 189 -7.17 4.37 -6.27
N VAL A 190 -7.03 5.53 -5.62
CA VAL A 190 -7.78 5.85 -4.38
C VAL A 190 -9.27 5.94 -4.63
N LYS A 191 -9.69 6.54 -5.77
CA LYS A 191 -11.10 6.58 -6.17
C LYS A 191 -11.68 5.17 -6.34
N LYS A 192 -10.97 4.29 -7.04
CA LYS A 192 -11.37 2.88 -7.22
C LYS A 192 -11.41 2.10 -5.90
N MET A 193 -10.52 2.39 -4.96
CA MET A 193 -10.57 1.81 -3.61
C MET A 193 -11.85 2.22 -2.87
N ARG A 194 -12.27 3.49 -3.00
CA ARG A 194 -13.51 3.99 -2.42
C ARG A 194 -14.72 3.28 -3.02
N GLU A 195 -14.82 3.25 -4.35
CA GLU A 195 -15.89 2.57 -5.08
C GLU A 195 -16.02 1.10 -4.65
N ALA A 196 -14.89 0.39 -4.56
CA ALA A 196 -14.89 -1.01 -4.13
C ALA A 196 -15.33 -1.22 -2.68
N LEU A 197 -15.07 -0.27 -1.78
CA LEU A 197 -15.57 -0.31 -0.40
C LEU A 197 -17.08 -0.08 -0.35
N GLU A 198 -17.62 0.87 -1.12
CA GLU A 198 -19.04 1.19 -1.20
C GLU A 198 -19.86 0.02 -1.79
N GLU A 199 -19.38 -0.62 -2.85
CA GLU A 199 -20.00 -1.81 -3.45
C GLU A 199 -20.09 -2.98 -2.46
N ASN A 200 -19.04 -3.19 -1.67
CA ASN A 200 -19.04 -4.27 -0.68
C ASN A 200 -20.06 -4.01 0.46
N VAL A 201 -20.18 -2.78 0.95
CA VAL A 201 -21.17 -2.41 1.95
C VAL A 201 -22.60 -2.70 1.44
N SER A 202 -22.86 -2.41 0.16
CA SER A 202 -24.16 -2.67 -0.47
C SER A 202 -24.46 -4.16 -0.59
N ARG A 203 -23.46 -5.00 -0.85
CA ARG A 203 -23.60 -6.47 -0.89
C ARG A 203 -23.87 -7.06 0.49
N ASP A 204 -23.06 -6.70 1.48
CA ASP A 204 -23.20 -7.18 2.86
C ASP A 204 -24.58 -6.83 3.43
N ALA A 205 -25.15 -5.66 3.08
CA ALA A 205 -26.50 -5.26 3.45
C ALA A 205 -27.59 -6.15 2.80
N SER A 206 -27.44 -6.47 1.51
CA SER A 206 -28.40 -7.29 0.78
C SER A 206 -28.40 -8.76 1.24
N GLU A 207 -27.26 -9.32 1.59
CA GLU A 207 -27.12 -10.69 2.12
C GLU A 207 -27.71 -10.83 3.52
N ASN A 208 -27.56 -9.82 4.38
CA ASN A 208 -28.18 -9.80 5.71
C ASN A 208 -29.70 -9.70 5.65
N GLU A 209 -30.29 -8.98 4.69
CA GLU A 209 -31.74 -8.92 4.48
C GLU A 209 -32.33 -10.25 4.00
N GLN A 210 -31.58 -11.02 3.21
CA GLN A 210 -32.02 -12.34 2.71
C GLN A 210 -31.90 -13.41 3.79
N SER A 211 -30.89 -13.39 4.63
CA SER A 211 -30.72 -14.35 5.73
C SER A 211 -31.68 -14.11 6.90
N GLY A 212 -32.15 -12.85 7.08
CA GLY A 212 -33.20 -12.52 8.06
C GLY A 212 -34.59 -13.07 7.73
N LYS A 213 -34.92 -13.17 6.44
CA LYS A 213 -36.22 -13.68 5.98
C LYS A 213 -36.39 -15.20 6.01
N GLY A 214 -35.29 -15.95 6.16
CA GLY A 214 -35.31 -17.42 6.20
C GLY A 214 -35.47 -18.05 7.60
N ARG A 215 -35.61 -17.24 8.66
CA ARG A 215 -35.74 -17.73 10.06
C ARG A 215 -37.14 -17.57 10.67
N GLU A 216 -38.11 -17.07 9.92
CA GLU A 216 -39.51 -16.93 10.32
C GLU A 216 -40.44 -17.84 9.50
N GLY A 217 -40.03 -19.09 9.26
CA GLY A 217 -40.85 -20.09 8.56
C GLY A 217 -40.88 -21.41 9.31
#